data_cb5fdd891d9cdbc59d74b4e4f0db61f0
#
_entry.id   cb5fdd891d9cdbc59d74b4e4f0db61f0
#
_cell.length_a   1.000
_cell.length_b   1.000
_cell.length_c   1.000
_cell.angle_alpha   90.00
_cell.angle_beta   90.00
_cell.angle_gamma   90.00
#
_symmetry.space_group_name_H-M   'P 1'
#
loop_
_entity.id
_entity.type
_entity.pdbx_description
1 polymer ?
#
loop_
_entity_poly.entity_id
_entity_poly.type
_entity_poly.pdbx_seq_one_letter_code
_entity_poly.pdbx_strand_id
1 'polypeptide(L)'
;MHDGFQKMNFDVSLSDTQKEKTRKLCQQLANDPDVAYLVQHKGLPVELISQYPWRIHDWCKGIAVCHNCKGLEHCKQKKTGYYDDLMYDGILQKVVSPCRFMKEKLKQEAHLQYFLINDMPKHLRTVGFASIATDGEDGAYIGVLAACMEAFQKQTGVYLYGHMGTGKTYLAAAACNDMARRKQKCAFVYWPDCVQRMVAGIDSGEYRIELERLKFVPFLVIDDIGAEAVTQWNRDQI
;
A
#
# COMPACT_ATOMS: atom_id res chain seq x y z
N MET A 1 -24.97 44.74 -11.85
CA MET A 1 -24.45 45.31 -10.60
C MET A 1 -23.26 44.46 -10.20
N HIS A 2 -22.04 44.92 -10.53
CA HIS A 2 -20.80 44.27 -10.08
C HIS A 2 -20.34 45.00 -8.84
N ASP A 3 -20.56 44.42 -7.69
CA ASP A 3 -19.92 44.88 -6.46
C ASP A 3 -18.51 44.34 -6.40
N GLY A 4 -17.57 45.27 -6.48
CA GLY A 4 -16.16 44.97 -6.53
C GLY A 4 -15.61 44.46 -5.20
N PHE A 5 -14.80 43.44 -5.28
CA PHE A 5 -13.87 43.08 -4.23
C PHE A 5 -12.94 44.27 -3.96
N GLN A 6 -13.12 44.98 -2.85
CA GLN A 6 -12.14 45.95 -2.36
C GLN A 6 -10.90 45.20 -1.88
N LYS A 7 -9.75 45.48 -2.50
CA LYS A 7 -8.44 45.07 -2.01
C LYS A 7 -8.22 45.73 -0.65
N MET A 8 -8.36 44.96 0.43
CA MET A 8 -7.89 45.39 1.74
C MET A 8 -6.37 45.30 1.75
N ASN A 9 -5.70 46.45 1.70
CA ASN A 9 -4.26 46.54 1.98
C ASN A 9 -4.07 46.43 3.48
N PHE A 10 -3.72 45.24 3.96
CA PHE A 10 -3.19 45.05 5.30
C PHE A 10 -1.69 45.34 5.24
N ASP A 11 -1.31 46.52 5.66
CA ASP A 11 0.10 46.88 5.87
C ASP A 11 0.51 46.27 7.22
N VAL A 12 0.87 44.96 7.21
CA VAL A 12 1.38 44.28 8.39
C VAL A 12 2.86 44.52 8.49
N SER A 13 3.25 45.67 9.04
CA SER A 13 4.65 45.92 9.39
C SER A 13 5.03 45.06 10.59
N LEU A 14 5.96 44.12 10.39
CA LEU A 14 6.53 43.32 11.46
C LEU A 14 7.22 44.21 12.49
N SER A 15 7.00 43.99 13.78
CA SER A 15 7.73 44.68 14.84
C SER A 15 9.23 44.36 14.75
N ASP A 16 10.10 45.24 15.25
CA ASP A 16 11.54 45.03 15.20
C ASP A 16 11.99 43.76 15.94
N THR A 17 11.26 43.40 16.98
CA THR A 17 11.45 42.13 17.71
C THR A 17 11.11 40.90 16.81
N GLN A 18 10.10 41.00 15.97
CA GLN A 18 9.74 39.93 15.04
C GLN A 18 10.76 39.81 13.90
N LYS A 19 11.24 40.93 13.36
CA LYS A 19 12.32 40.98 12.35
C LYS A 19 13.60 40.32 12.85
N GLU A 20 14.00 40.64 14.07
CA GLU A 20 15.20 40.06 14.68
C GLU A 20 15.04 38.55 14.92
N LYS A 21 13.87 38.07 15.39
CA LYS A 21 13.60 36.65 15.55
C LYS A 21 13.64 35.93 14.17
N THR A 22 13.08 36.51 13.16
CA THR A 22 13.10 35.94 11.79
C THR A 22 14.53 35.88 11.25
N ARG A 23 15.33 36.93 11.44
CA ARG A 23 16.76 36.95 11.04
C ARG A 23 17.59 35.83 11.70
N LYS A 24 17.44 35.66 13.02
CA LYS A 24 18.07 34.56 13.74
C LYS A 24 17.63 33.19 13.25
N LEU A 25 16.34 33.02 12.99
CA LEU A 25 15.82 31.79 12.44
C LEU A 25 16.41 31.48 11.05
N CYS A 26 16.48 32.45 10.14
CA CYS A 26 17.11 32.26 8.84
C CYS A 26 18.58 31.81 8.95
N GLN A 27 19.36 32.40 9.89
CA GLN A 27 20.74 31.98 10.15
C GLN A 27 20.81 30.53 10.66
N GLN A 28 19.92 30.13 11.55
CA GLN A 28 19.85 28.75 12.04
C GLN A 28 19.51 27.78 10.90
N LEU A 29 18.49 28.10 10.08
CA LEU A 29 18.06 27.26 8.96
C LEU A 29 19.12 27.12 7.88
N ALA A 30 19.93 28.16 7.62
CA ALA A 30 21.02 28.11 6.66
C ALA A 30 22.11 27.08 7.03
N ASN A 31 22.23 26.74 8.32
CA ASN A 31 23.19 25.76 8.84
C ASN A 31 22.50 24.41 9.22
N ASP A 32 21.21 24.27 8.96
CA ASP A 32 20.47 23.05 9.31
C ASP A 32 20.71 21.97 8.24
N PRO A 33 21.13 20.74 8.62
CA PRO A 33 21.42 19.66 7.68
C PRO A 33 20.18 19.22 6.88
N ASP A 34 18.97 19.31 7.45
CA ASP A 34 17.74 18.96 6.73
C ASP A 34 17.43 20.01 5.64
N VAL A 35 17.71 21.30 5.93
CA VAL A 35 17.58 22.37 4.93
C VAL A 35 18.64 22.23 3.83
N ALA A 36 19.87 21.88 4.18
CA ALA A 36 20.91 21.56 3.20
C ALA A 36 20.48 20.41 2.27
N TYR A 37 19.85 19.39 2.82
CA TYR A 37 19.27 18.28 2.01
C TYR A 37 18.18 18.77 1.04
N LEU A 38 17.27 19.66 1.46
CA LEU A 38 16.25 20.24 0.58
C LEU A 38 16.87 21.00 -0.60
N VAL A 39 17.87 21.81 -0.33
CA VAL A 39 18.56 22.60 -1.35
C VAL A 39 19.29 21.70 -2.34
N GLN A 40 20.10 20.75 -1.84
CA GLN A 40 20.97 19.92 -2.68
C GLN A 40 20.24 18.82 -3.44
N HIS A 41 19.23 18.18 -2.83
CA HIS A 41 18.59 16.99 -3.41
C HIS A 41 17.20 17.23 -3.95
N LYS A 42 16.53 18.31 -3.50
CA LYS A 42 15.17 18.64 -3.97
C LYS A 42 15.11 19.92 -4.78
N GLY A 43 16.25 20.57 -4.98
CA GLY A 43 16.35 21.78 -5.79
C GLY A 43 15.62 22.99 -5.20
N LEU A 44 15.49 23.04 -3.86
CA LEU A 44 14.87 24.20 -3.21
C LEU A 44 15.78 25.43 -3.37
N PRO A 45 15.28 26.53 -3.99
CA PRO A 45 16.06 27.78 -4.06
C PRO A 45 16.43 28.32 -2.68
N VAL A 46 17.69 28.73 -2.50
CA VAL A 46 18.19 29.20 -1.20
C VAL A 46 17.42 30.43 -0.70
N GLU A 47 16.96 31.26 -1.63
CA GLU A 47 16.20 32.49 -1.36
C GLU A 47 14.89 32.18 -0.59
N LEU A 48 14.34 31.01 -0.76
CA LEU A 48 13.11 30.60 -0.07
C LEU A 48 13.29 30.46 1.44
N ILE A 49 14.51 30.23 1.91
CA ILE A 49 14.81 30.21 3.34
C ILE A 49 14.48 31.56 4.00
N SER A 50 14.77 32.64 3.32
CA SER A 50 14.44 33.99 3.80
C SER A 50 12.98 34.37 3.60
N GLN A 51 12.34 33.85 2.54
CA GLN A 51 10.93 34.14 2.21
C GLN A 51 9.94 33.36 3.09
N TYR A 52 10.28 32.10 3.45
CA TYR A 52 9.40 31.19 4.17
C TYR A 52 10.05 30.53 5.40
N PRO A 53 10.75 31.28 6.27
CA PRO A 53 11.57 30.68 7.32
C PRO A 53 10.76 29.84 8.33
N TRP A 54 9.59 30.31 8.72
CA TRP A 54 8.72 29.60 9.65
C TRP A 54 8.16 28.29 9.07
N ARG A 55 7.82 28.27 7.78
CA ARG A 55 7.33 27.06 7.10
C ARG A 55 8.42 26.00 7.00
N ILE A 56 9.64 26.41 6.68
CA ILE A 56 10.80 25.52 6.62
C ILE A 56 11.16 25.00 8.02
N HIS A 57 11.14 25.86 9.03
CA HIS A 57 11.37 25.47 10.41
C HIS A 57 10.34 24.45 10.94
N ASP A 58 9.06 24.65 10.64
CA ASP A 58 8.03 23.69 11.01
C ASP A 58 8.21 22.35 10.29
N TRP A 59 8.68 22.38 9.05
CA TRP A 59 9.04 21.17 8.33
C TRP A 59 10.23 20.46 8.99
N CYS A 60 11.32 21.17 9.35
CA CYS A 60 12.46 20.60 10.08
C CYS A 60 12.00 19.91 11.38
N LYS A 61 11.14 20.54 12.15
CA LYS A 61 10.55 19.90 13.36
C LYS A 61 9.78 18.64 13.03
N GLY A 62 9.02 18.66 11.94
CA GLY A 62 8.22 17.53 11.47
C GLY A 62 9.08 16.35 11.01
N ILE A 63 10.20 16.60 10.33
CA ILE A 63 11.08 15.54 9.82
C ILE A 63 12.04 15.00 10.88
N ALA A 64 12.40 15.79 11.90
CA ALA A 64 13.31 15.39 12.97
C ALA A 64 12.90 14.09 13.67
N VAL A 65 11.61 13.83 13.82
CA VAL A 65 11.10 12.57 14.40
C VAL A 65 11.40 11.34 13.55
N CYS A 66 11.79 11.53 12.28
CA CYS A 66 12.11 10.47 11.33
C CYS A 66 13.60 10.11 11.29
N HIS A 67 14.52 10.93 11.82
CA HIS A 67 15.96 10.70 11.72
C HIS A 67 16.38 9.33 12.26
N ASN A 68 15.84 8.92 13.40
CA ASN A 68 16.15 7.64 14.05
C ASN A 68 15.00 6.63 13.93
N CYS A 69 14.16 6.74 12.89
CA CYS A 69 13.04 5.84 12.69
C CYS A 69 13.52 4.42 12.32
N LYS A 70 13.03 3.42 13.06
CA LYS A 70 13.39 2.00 12.92
C LYS A 70 12.40 1.21 12.04
N GLY A 71 11.31 1.81 11.58
CA GLY A 71 10.30 1.15 10.75
C GLY A 71 8.89 1.68 10.98
N LEU A 72 7.93 1.13 10.24
CA LEU A 72 6.53 1.59 10.29
C LEU A 72 5.87 1.35 11.65
N GLU A 73 6.25 0.28 12.36
CA GLU A 73 5.72 -0.05 13.69
C GLU A 73 6.16 0.97 14.76
N HIS A 74 7.29 1.65 14.52
CA HIS A 74 7.83 2.67 15.41
C HIS A 74 7.60 4.10 14.91
N CYS A 75 6.68 4.26 13.96
CA CYS A 75 6.43 5.55 13.33
C CYS A 75 5.78 6.54 14.31
N LYS A 76 6.41 7.70 14.48
CA LYS A 76 5.94 8.79 15.35
C LYS A 76 5.20 9.90 14.60
N GLN A 77 5.00 9.75 13.28
CA GLN A 77 4.22 10.68 12.47
C GLN A 77 2.72 10.50 12.72
N LYS A 78 1.94 11.56 12.49
CA LYS A 78 0.47 11.53 12.62
C LYS A 78 -0.18 10.45 11.77
N LYS A 79 0.35 10.22 10.57
CA LYS A 79 -0.05 9.14 9.67
C LYS A 79 1.15 8.21 9.48
N THR A 80 1.01 6.97 9.91
CA THR A 80 2.07 5.97 9.84
C THR A 80 2.65 5.87 8.42
N GLY A 81 3.97 6.05 8.33
CA GLY A 81 4.71 5.93 7.08
C GLY A 81 4.63 7.13 6.14
N TYR A 82 3.96 8.21 6.54
CA TYR A 82 3.86 9.45 5.76
C TYR A 82 4.34 10.63 6.59
N TYR A 83 4.95 11.61 5.91
CA TYR A 83 5.39 12.86 6.52
C TYR A 83 5.04 14.05 5.63
N ASP A 84 4.92 15.21 6.25
CA ASP A 84 4.77 16.46 5.53
C ASP A 84 6.10 16.82 4.89
N ASP A 85 6.11 16.97 3.59
CA ASP A 85 7.27 17.30 2.78
C ASP A 85 7.12 18.68 2.15
N LEU A 86 8.22 19.29 1.71
CA LEU A 86 8.22 20.54 0.97
C LEU A 86 8.57 20.29 -0.49
N MET A 87 7.79 20.88 -1.38
CA MET A 87 8.00 20.87 -2.83
C MET A 87 7.92 22.31 -3.36
N TYR A 88 8.75 22.63 -4.34
CA TYR A 88 8.77 23.90 -5.01
C TYR A 88 8.63 23.71 -6.52
N ASP A 89 7.59 24.32 -7.09
CA ASP A 89 7.32 24.41 -8.52
C ASP A 89 6.90 25.83 -8.92
N GLY A 90 7.67 26.82 -8.43
CA GLY A 90 7.32 28.24 -8.51
C GLY A 90 6.61 28.75 -7.24
N ILE A 91 5.97 27.86 -6.49
CA ILE A 91 5.35 28.14 -5.19
C ILE A 91 5.79 27.08 -4.19
N LEU A 92 6.19 27.51 -2.96
CA LEU A 92 6.51 26.54 -1.90
C LEU A 92 5.26 25.89 -1.35
N GLN A 93 5.12 24.60 -1.58
CA GLN A 93 3.96 23.79 -1.19
C GLN A 93 4.34 22.75 -0.14
N LYS A 94 3.39 22.46 0.75
CA LYS A 94 3.45 21.35 1.69
C LYS A 94 2.71 20.19 1.08
N VAL A 95 3.39 19.06 0.90
CA VAL A 95 2.83 17.83 0.32
C VAL A 95 3.01 16.67 1.27
N VAL A 96 2.08 15.71 1.28
CA VAL A 96 2.21 14.50 2.07
C VAL A 96 2.96 13.46 1.26
N SER A 97 4.12 13.04 1.74
CA SER A 97 5.00 12.08 1.06
C SER A 97 5.19 10.79 1.86
N PRO A 98 5.24 9.63 1.19
CA PRO A 98 5.56 8.38 1.86
C PRO A 98 7.05 8.34 2.24
N CYS A 99 7.36 7.90 3.46
CA CYS A 99 8.73 7.69 3.92
C CYS A 99 9.37 6.46 3.22
N ARG A 100 10.67 6.25 3.42
CA ARG A 100 11.42 5.13 2.82
C ARG A 100 10.78 3.76 3.10
N PHE A 101 10.34 3.52 4.32
CA PHE A 101 9.69 2.26 4.70
C PHE A 101 8.31 2.09 4.07
N MET A 102 7.54 3.17 3.95
CA MET A 102 6.26 3.13 3.28
C MET A 102 6.42 2.97 1.76
N LYS A 103 7.41 3.62 1.14
CA LYS A 103 7.72 3.42 -0.29
C LYS A 103 8.05 1.97 -0.58
N GLU A 104 8.86 1.33 0.26
CA GLU A 104 9.18 -0.09 0.10
C GLU A 104 7.95 -0.98 0.26
N LYS A 105 7.13 -0.75 1.29
CA LYS A 105 5.87 -1.46 1.48
C LYS A 105 4.94 -1.31 0.28
N LEU A 106 4.74 -0.07 -0.19
CA LEU A 106 3.89 0.19 -1.38
C LEU A 106 4.42 -0.50 -2.63
N LYS A 107 5.75 -0.58 -2.80
CA LYS A 107 6.38 -1.32 -3.90
C LYS A 107 6.11 -2.82 -3.79
N GLN A 108 6.26 -3.41 -2.61
CA GLN A 108 5.97 -4.82 -2.35
C GLN A 108 4.50 -5.17 -2.57
N GLU A 109 3.60 -4.26 -2.22
CA GLU A 109 2.14 -4.43 -2.33
C GLU A 109 1.56 -3.92 -3.67
N ALA A 110 2.37 -3.37 -4.58
CA ALA A 110 1.90 -2.76 -5.83
C ALA A 110 1.09 -3.72 -6.73
N HIS A 111 1.37 -5.02 -6.65
CA HIS A 111 0.65 -6.04 -7.40
C HIS A 111 -0.79 -6.24 -6.91
N LEU A 112 -1.10 -5.89 -5.66
CA LEU A 112 -2.44 -6.10 -5.08
C LEU A 112 -3.55 -5.33 -5.81
N GLN A 113 -3.22 -4.29 -6.57
CA GLN A 113 -4.18 -3.57 -7.43
C GLN A 113 -4.78 -4.44 -8.56
N TYR A 114 -4.18 -5.59 -8.86
CA TYR A 114 -4.66 -6.51 -9.88
C TYR A 114 -5.64 -7.56 -9.34
N PHE A 115 -5.85 -7.60 -8.02
CA PHE A 115 -6.86 -8.45 -7.43
C PHE A 115 -8.26 -7.84 -7.59
N LEU A 116 -9.19 -8.61 -8.13
CA LEU A 116 -10.61 -8.27 -8.17
C LEU A 116 -11.29 -8.61 -6.84
N ILE A 117 -10.89 -9.74 -6.23
CA ILE A 117 -11.27 -10.18 -4.89
C ILE A 117 -9.99 -10.59 -4.18
N ASN A 118 -9.81 -10.15 -2.94
CA ASN A 118 -8.62 -10.45 -2.16
C ASN A 118 -8.99 -10.79 -0.71
N ASP A 119 -9.46 -12.01 -0.50
CA ASP A 119 -9.75 -12.58 0.83
C ASP A 119 -8.49 -13.19 1.46
N MET A 120 -7.33 -13.03 0.82
CA MET A 120 -6.05 -13.56 1.29
C MET A 120 -5.64 -12.98 2.65
N PRO A 121 -5.18 -13.82 3.59
CA PRO A 121 -4.61 -13.36 4.86
C PRO A 121 -3.49 -12.34 4.65
N LYS A 122 -3.41 -11.32 5.50
CA LYS A 122 -2.47 -10.20 5.32
C LYS A 122 -1.01 -10.64 5.18
N HIS A 123 -0.58 -11.64 5.96
CA HIS A 123 0.78 -12.15 5.94
C HIS A 123 1.15 -12.91 4.66
N LEU A 124 0.16 -13.34 3.86
CA LEU A 124 0.37 -14.01 2.58
C LEU A 124 0.36 -13.06 1.37
N ARG A 125 0.02 -11.78 1.55
CA ARG A 125 -0.14 -10.82 0.45
C ARG A 125 1.14 -10.50 -0.32
N THR A 126 2.30 -10.81 0.24
CA THR A 126 3.60 -10.53 -0.37
C THR A 126 4.41 -11.78 -0.69
N VAL A 127 3.92 -12.97 -0.32
CA VAL A 127 4.61 -14.23 -0.61
C VAL A 127 4.68 -14.50 -2.12
N GLY A 128 5.64 -15.29 -2.51
CA GLY A 128 5.82 -15.73 -3.90
C GLY A 128 6.56 -17.07 -3.94
N PHE A 129 6.68 -17.68 -5.10
CA PHE A 129 7.38 -18.95 -5.23
C PHE A 129 8.83 -18.88 -4.74
N ALA A 130 9.51 -17.75 -4.95
CA ALA A 130 10.88 -17.55 -4.46
C ALA A 130 11.01 -17.51 -2.93
N SER A 131 9.90 -17.31 -2.20
CA SER A 131 9.89 -17.31 -0.73
C SER A 131 9.52 -18.67 -0.13
N ILE A 132 9.25 -19.69 -0.95
CA ILE A 132 8.99 -21.05 -0.49
C ILE A 132 10.32 -21.68 -0.10
N ALA A 133 10.47 -22.03 1.16
CA ALA A 133 11.64 -22.77 1.63
C ALA A 133 11.58 -24.20 1.05
N THR A 134 12.67 -24.64 0.45
CA THR A 134 12.83 -25.99 -0.10
C THR A 134 13.97 -26.75 0.56
N ASP A 135 14.76 -26.07 1.38
CA ASP A 135 15.88 -26.67 2.09
C ASP A 135 15.39 -27.62 3.18
N GLY A 136 15.75 -28.90 3.07
CA GLY A 136 15.35 -29.94 4.03
C GLY A 136 13.98 -30.57 3.75
N GLU A 137 13.25 -30.13 2.72
CA GLU A 137 12.00 -30.74 2.31
C GLU A 137 12.23 -32.05 1.53
N ASP A 138 11.25 -32.96 1.61
CA ASP A 138 11.35 -34.22 0.89
C ASP A 138 11.11 -34.05 -0.63
N GLY A 139 11.56 -35.05 -1.40
CA GLY A 139 11.42 -35.03 -2.87
C GLY A 139 9.96 -35.01 -3.34
N ALA A 140 9.02 -35.54 -2.54
CA ALA A 140 7.60 -35.53 -2.89
C ALA A 140 7.04 -34.12 -2.82
N TYR A 141 7.37 -33.33 -1.78
CA TYR A 141 6.97 -31.94 -1.68
C TYR A 141 7.53 -31.09 -2.85
N ILE A 142 8.82 -31.25 -3.16
CA ILE A 142 9.47 -30.55 -4.27
C ILE A 142 8.80 -30.94 -5.61
N GLY A 143 8.44 -32.21 -5.78
CA GLY A 143 7.70 -32.68 -6.95
C GLY A 143 6.33 -32.02 -7.11
N VAL A 144 5.56 -31.89 -6.02
CA VAL A 144 4.27 -31.19 -6.02
C VAL A 144 4.45 -29.72 -6.37
N LEU A 145 5.46 -29.07 -5.79
CA LEU A 145 5.74 -27.65 -6.07
C LEU A 145 6.07 -27.43 -7.55
N ALA A 146 6.93 -28.28 -8.13
CA ALA A 146 7.30 -28.23 -9.56
C ALA A 146 6.08 -28.47 -10.46
N ALA A 147 5.25 -29.45 -10.15
CA ALA A 147 4.02 -29.75 -10.90
C ALA A 147 3.03 -28.58 -10.86
N CYS A 148 2.87 -27.94 -9.70
CA CYS A 148 2.03 -26.75 -9.59
C CYS A 148 2.56 -25.59 -10.45
N MET A 149 3.86 -25.32 -10.41
CA MET A 149 4.48 -24.26 -11.22
C MET A 149 4.31 -24.53 -12.72
N GLU A 150 4.49 -25.78 -13.16
CA GLU A 150 4.27 -26.19 -14.55
C GLU A 150 2.81 -26.00 -14.96
N ALA A 151 1.86 -26.43 -14.13
CA ALA A 151 0.44 -26.26 -14.38
C ALA A 151 0.04 -24.79 -14.53
N PHE A 152 0.58 -23.90 -13.68
CA PHE A 152 0.35 -22.46 -13.78
C PHE A 152 0.95 -21.87 -15.09
N GLN A 153 2.11 -22.35 -15.53
CA GLN A 153 2.70 -21.93 -16.80
C GLN A 153 1.85 -22.38 -18.00
N LYS A 154 1.29 -23.59 -17.92
CA LYS A 154 0.40 -24.17 -18.96
C LYS A 154 -1.04 -23.71 -18.88
N GLN A 155 -1.36 -22.88 -17.87
CA GLN A 155 -2.73 -22.39 -17.58
C GLN A 155 -3.75 -23.57 -17.39
N THR A 156 -3.30 -24.65 -16.78
CA THR A 156 -4.14 -25.78 -16.40
C THR A 156 -4.61 -25.61 -14.96
N GLY A 157 -5.84 -26.05 -14.65
CA GLY A 157 -6.38 -26.02 -13.29
C GLY A 157 -5.58 -26.94 -12.35
N VAL A 158 -5.45 -26.53 -11.08
CA VAL A 158 -4.79 -27.30 -10.03
C VAL A 158 -5.75 -27.47 -8.87
N TYR A 159 -5.86 -28.70 -8.37
CA TYR A 159 -6.60 -28.99 -7.15
C TYR A 159 -5.62 -29.51 -6.08
N LEU A 160 -5.48 -28.73 -4.99
CA LEU A 160 -4.60 -29.05 -3.86
C LEU A 160 -5.42 -29.67 -2.74
N TYR A 161 -5.09 -30.87 -2.33
CA TYR A 161 -5.70 -31.55 -1.20
C TYR A 161 -4.63 -32.13 -0.27
N GLY A 162 -4.99 -32.39 0.98
CA GLY A 162 -4.08 -32.95 1.98
C GLY A 162 -4.34 -32.38 3.38
N HIS A 163 -3.57 -32.82 4.35
CA HIS A 163 -3.73 -32.46 5.75
C HIS A 163 -3.56 -30.96 6.01
N MET A 164 -4.15 -30.48 7.11
CA MET A 164 -3.95 -29.11 7.57
C MET A 164 -2.45 -28.87 7.85
N GLY A 165 -1.96 -27.64 7.56
CA GLY A 165 -0.56 -27.25 7.80
C GLY A 165 0.42 -27.63 6.69
N THR A 166 0.01 -28.32 5.60
CA THR A 166 0.91 -28.73 4.51
C THR A 166 1.21 -27.60 3.50
N GLY A 167 0.86 -26.36 3.77
CA GLY A 167 1.22 -25.20 2.93
C GLY A 167 0.33 -24.97 1.70
N LYS A 168 -0.82 -25.63 1.54
CA LYS A 168 -1.72 -25.46 0.38
C LYS A 168 -2.11 -24.01 0.13
N THR A 169 -2.64 -23.34 1.16
CA THR A 169 -3.03 -21.92 1.09
C THR A 169 -1.84 -21.01 0.77
N TYR A 170 -0.64 -21.33 1.31
CA TYR A 170 0.58 -20.60 1.02
C TYR A 170 0.97 -20.70 -0.47
N LEU A 171 0.93 -21.92 -1.02
CA LEU A 171 1.24 -22.17 -2.43
C LEU A 171 0.23 -21.49 -3.36
N ALA A 172 -1.07 -21.59 -3.04
CA ALA A 172 -2.14 -20.93 -3.78
C ALA A 172 -2.00 -19.40 -3.75
N ALA A 173 -1.64 -18.83 -2.58
CA ALA A 173 -1.36 -17.41 -2.43
C ALA A 173 -0.12 -16.97 -3.24
N ALA A 174 0.95 -17.77 -3.23
CA ALA A 174 2.14 -17.48 -4.02
C ALA A 174 1.83 -17.45 -5.52
N ALA A 175 1.03 -18.40 -6.02
CA ALA A 175 0.59 -18.42 -7.41
C ALA A 175 -0.25 -17.19 -7.77
N CYS A 176 -1.22 -16.83 -6.95
CA CYS A 176 -2.08 -15.67 -7.18
C CYS A 176 -1.29 -14.35 -7.19
N ASN A 177 -0.37 -14.19 -6.25
CA ASN A 177 0.54 -13.04 -6.19
C ASN A 177 1.46 -12.97 -7.42
N ASP A 178 1.94 -14.11 -7.93
CA ASP A 178 2.78 -14.15 -9.13
C ASP A 178 2.00 -13.69 -10.37
N MET A 179 0.74 -14.13 -10.54
CA MET A 179 -0.13 -13.63 -11.60
C MET A 179 -0.36 -12.12 -11.49
N ALA A 180 -0.62 -11.61 -10.29
CA ALA A 180 -0.78 -10.19 -10.04
C ALA A 180 0.51 -9.40 -10.35
N ARG A 181 1.70 -9.92 -10.02
CA ARG A 181 3.00 -9.30 -10.35
C ARG A 181 3.22 -9.24 -11.86
N ARG A 182 2.68 -10.20 -12.62
CA ARG A 182 2.66 -10.18 -14.11
C ARG A 182 1.55 -9.26 -14.66
N LYS A 183 0.90 -8.47 -13.80
CA LYS A 183 -0.20 -7.54 -14.14
C LYS A 183 -1.46 -8.22 -14.69
N GLN A 184 -1.63 -9.49 -14.38
CA GLN A 184 -2.84 -10.24 -14.73
C GLN A 184 -3.90 -10.05 -13.64
N LYS A 185 -5.16 -9.86 -14.06
CA LYS A 185 -6.27 -9.82 -13.13
C LYS A 185 -6.48 -11.19 -12.50
N CYS A 186 -6.63 -11.21 -11.17
CA CYS A 186 -6.80 -12.44 -10.40
C CYS A 186 -7.78 -12.23 -9.26
N ALA A 187 -8.23 -13.33 -8.67
CA ALA A 187 -9.02 -13.34 -7.45
C ALA A 187 -8.50 -14.44 -6.52
N PHE A 188 -8.38 -14.10 -5.25
CA PHE A 188 -8.18 -15.04 -4.16
C PHE A 188 -9.39 -14.98 -3.26
N VAL A 189 -10.14 -16.09 -3.20
CA VAL A 189 -11.42 -16.17 -2.54
C VAL A 189 -11.33 -17.18 -1.41
N TYR A 190 -11.65 -16.75 -0.19
CA TYR A 190 -11.92 -17.64 0.92
C TYR A 190 -13.38 -18.12 0.79
N TRP A 191 -13.54 -19.39 0.41
CA TRP A 191 -14.82 -19.91 -0.03
C TRP A 191 -15.95 -19.79 1.00
N PRO A 192 -15.75 -20.09 2.30
CA PRO A 192 -16.81 -19.93 3.29
C PRO A 192 -17.38 -18.51 3.37
N ASP A 193 -16.52 -17.48 3.34
CA ASP A 193 -16.96 -16.08 3.37
C ASP A 193 -17.64 -15.67 2.05
N CYS A 194 -17.16 -16.19 0.93
CA CYS A 194 -17.74 -15.93 -0.37
C CYS A 194 -19.19 -16.46 -0.45
N VAL A 195 -19.42 -17.69 0.03
CA VAL A 195 -20.75 -18.28 0.13
C VAL A 195 -21.66 -17.43 1.03
N GLN A 196 -21.18 -16.97 2.17
CA GLN A 196 -21.98 -16.10 3.05
C GLN A 196 -22.35 -14.77 2.36
N ARG A 197 -21.42 -14.14 1.63
CA ARG A 197 -21.70 -12.94 0.84
C ARG A 197 -22.75 -13.20 -0.24
N MET A 198 -22.64 -14.32 -0.94
CA MET A 198 -23.63 -14.70 -1.98
C MET A 198 -25.00 -14.93 -1.38
N VAL A 199 -25.10 -15.68 -0.29
CA VAL A 199 -26.38 -15.94 0.41
C VAL A 199 -27.01 -14.63 0.88
N ALA A 200 -26.24 -13.74 1.49
CA ALA A 200 -26.74 -12.44 1.94
C ALA A 200 -27.24 -11.55 0.77
N GLY A 201 -26.70 -11.73 -0.43
CA GLY A 201 -27.06 -10.99 -1.64
C GLY A 201 -28.18 -11.62 -2.48
N ILE A 202 -28.82 -12.72 -2.05
CA ILE A 202 -29.85 -13.41 -2.84
C ILE A 202 -31.05 -12.50 -3.07
N ASP A 203 -31.61 -11.91 -2.03
CA ASP A 203 -32.83 -11.10 -2.11
C ASP A 203 -32.62 -9.80 -2.91
N SER A 204 -31.41 -9.21 -2.85
CA SER A 204 -31.05 -8.01 -3.62
C SER A 204 -30.60 -8.32 -5.06
N GLY A 205 -30.30 -9.57 -5.37
CA GLY A 205 -29.69 -9.97 -6.65
C GLY A 205 -28.19 -9.69 -6.76
N GLU A 206 -27.56 -9.18 -5.73
CA GLU A 206 -26.11 -8.85 -5.72
C GLU A 206 -25.21 -10.08 -5.84
N TYR A 207 -25.70 -11.27 -5.45
CA TYR A 207 -24.97 -12.53 -5.63
C TYR A 207 -24.55 -12.77 -7.08
N ARG A 208 -25.34 -12.28 -8.06
CA ARG A 208 -25.04 -12.42 -9.49
C ARG A 208 -23.77 -11.67 -9.88
N ILE A 209 -23.57 -10.49 -9.29
CA ILE A 209 -22.37 -9.68 -9.53
C ILE A 209 -21.12 -10.39 -9.02
N GLU A 210 -21.22 -10.98 -7.82
CA GLU A 210 -20.11 -11.75 -7.23
C GLU A 210 -19.79 -12.97 -8.08
N LEU A 211 -20.82 -13.72 -8.48
CA LEU A 211 -20.70 -14.91 -9.32
C LEU A 211 -20.08 -14.58 -10.69
N GLU A 212 -20.47 -13.48 -11.32
CA GLU A 212 -19.88 -13.02 -12.57
C GLU A 212 -18.40 -12.64 -12.42
N ARG A 213 -18.03 -11.98 -11.32
CA ARG A 213 -16.61 -11.68 -11.01
C ARG A 213 -15.78 -12.95 -10.93
N LEU A 214 -16.31 -14.01 -10.31
CA LEU A 214 -15.64 -15.31 -10.22
C LEU A 214 -15.50 -15.99 -11.58
N LYS A 215 -16.57 -15.96 -12.42
CA LYS A 215 -16.58 -16.61 -13.73
C LYS A 215 -15.63 -15.99 -14.76
N PHE A 216 -15.46 -14.67 -14.70
CA PHE A 216 -14.72 -13.95 -15.73
C PHE A 216 -13.32 -13.50 -15.31
N VAL A 217 -12.89 -13.80 -14.08
CA VAL A 217 -11.50 -13.51 -13.67
C VAL A 217 -10.55 -14.48 -14.37
N PRO A 218 -9.47 -13.97 -14.98
CA PRO A 218 -8.53 -14.83 -15.73
C PRO A 218 -7.80 -15.87 -14.86
N PHE A 219 -7.58 -15.57 -13.58
CA PHE A 219 -6.95 -16.49 -12.64
C PHE A 219 -7.71 -16.46 -11.31
N LEU A 220 -8.30 -17.57 -10.93
CA LEU A 220 -9.11 -17.73 -9.73
C LEU A 220 -8.46 -18.74 -8.79
N VAL A 221 -8.28 -18.34 -7.54
CA VAL A 221 -7.98 -19.22 -6.43
C VAL A 221 -9.21 -19.29 -5.53
N ILE A 222 -9.65 -20.50 -5.22
CA ILE A 222 -10.71 -20.78 -4.24
C ILE A 222 -10.07 -21.58 -3.12
N ASP A 223 -10.03 -21.02 -1.92
CA ASP A 223 -9.40 -21.59 -0.73
C ASP A 223 -10.45 -22.11 0.24
N ASP A 224 -10.11 -23.22 0.93
CA ASP A 224 -10.94 -23.88 1.94
C ASP A 224 -12.33 -24.31 1.45
N ILE A 225 -12.39 -24.91 0.26
CA ILE A 225 -13.61 -25.53 -0.28
C ILE A 225 -14.03 -26.69 0.64
N GLY A 226 -15.31 -26.71 1.03
CA GLY A 226 -15.89 -27.71 1.92
C GLY A 226 -15.89 -27.33 3.41
N ALA A 227 -15.35 -26.15 3.75
CA ALA A 227 -15.40 -25.58 5.11
C ALA A 227 -16.63 -24.69 5.35
N GLU A 228 -17.41 -24.41 4.31
CA GLU A 228 -18.64 -23.64 4.40
C GLU A 228 -19.76 -24.38 5.13
N ALA A 229 -20.69 -23.62 5.74
CA ALA A 229 -21.87 -24.20 6.35
C ALA A 229 -22.73 -24.88 5.27
N VAL A 230 -23.07 -26.15 5.47
CA VAL A 230 -23.88 -26.95 4.53
C VAL A 230 -25.31 -26.45 4.54
N THR A 231 -25.68 -25.65 3.52
CA THR A 231 -27.08 -25.25 3.25
C THR A 231 -27.57 -25.91 1.98
N GLN A 232 -28.91 -25.97 1.78
CA GLN A 232 -29.47 -26.53 0.57
C GLN A 232 -29.02 -25.75 -0.66
N TRP A 233 -28.91 -24.43 -0.56
CA TRP A 233 -28.44 -23.54 -1.62
C TRP A 233 -26.98 -23.82 -2.04
N ASN A 234 -26.09 -24.13 -1.09
CA ASN A 234 -24.69 -24.41 -1.40
C ASN A 234 -24.50 -25.69 -2.21
N ARG A 235 -25.36 -26.71 -2.01
CA ARG A 235 -25.27 -27.98 -2.72
C ARG A 235 -25.56 -27.85 -4.21
N ASP A 236 -26.36 -26.85 -4.59
CA ASP A 236 -26.79 -26.63 -5.97
C ASP A 236 -25.81 -25.76 -6.77
N GLN A 237 -24.77 -25.19 -6.11
CA GLN A 237 -23.78 -24.27 -6.72
C GLN A 237 -22.38 -24.88 -6.88
N ILE A 238 -22.10 -26.02 -6.26
CA ILE A 238 -20.85 -26.77 -6.36
C ILE A 238 -21.03 -27.97 -7.29
#